data_03d07f424273936a4bf1c8d9b833e21c
#
_entry.id   03d07f424273936a4bf1c8d9b833e21c
#
_cell.length_a   1.000
_cell.length_b   1.000
_cell.length_c   1.000
_cell.angle_alpha   90.00
_cell.angle_beta   90.00
_cell.angle_gamma   90.00
#
_symmetry.space_group_name_H-M   'P 1'
#
loop_
_entity.id
_entity.type
_entity.pdbx_description
1 polymer ?
#
loop_
_entity_poly.entity_id
_entity_poly.type
_entity_poly.pdbx_seq_one_letter_code
_entity_poly.pdbx_strand_id
1 'polypeptide(L)'
;MGGAIGVKSTVGVGSVFWFELNSVAEPHLSMEGNETTALVQLPVLSGAQPHSLLYVEDNPTNMKLVEEIISRYPNIQLLAAVNGYDGIEIARTSQPNVIMVDINLPGISGLETLEILRKNPATAHIPVIAISANALPLDIELGLKAGLFLYITKPIKVKEFMEALNMALEFAEKKLVRKLN
;
A
#
# COMPACT_ATOMS: atom_id res chain seq x y z
N MET A 1 0.11 29.68 14.68
CA MET A 1 0.61 28.78 15.71
C MET A 1 1.86 29.42 16.29
N GLY A 2 1.88 29.78 17.57
CA GLY A 2 3.03 30.37 18.26
C GLY A 2 3.77 29.28 19.03
N GLY A 3 5.06 29.21 18.85
CA GLY A 3 5.97 28.34 19.58
C GLY A 3 7.39 28.82 19.38
N ALA A 4 8.34 28.29 20.16
CA ALA A 4 9.75 28.61 20.04
C ALA A 4 10.55 27.34 19.74
N ILE A 5 11.63 27.49 18.98
CA ILE A 5 12.61 26.44 18.74
C ILE A 5 13.99 26.99 19.00
N GLY A 6 14.86 26.21 19.61
CA GLY A 6 16.22 26.63 19.87
C GLY A 6 17.22 25.49 19.95
N VAL A 7 18.49 25.87 19.96
CA VAL A 7 19.60 24.94 20.14
C VAL A 7 20.57 25.53 21.19
N LYS A 8 21.06 24.69 22.09
CA LYS A 8 22.14 24.99 23.00
C LYS A 8 23.23 23.94 22.77
N SER A 9 24.42 24.42 22.38
CA SER A 9 25.55 23.55 22.06
C SER A 9 26.77 23.97 22.92
N THR A 10 27.49 22.97 23.43
CA THR A 10 28.76 23.16 24.15
C THR A 10 29.81 22.26 23.50
N VAL A 11 30.90 22.87 23.07
CA VAL A 11 32.00 22.14 22.42
C VAL A 11 32.55 21.06 23.34
N GLY A 12 32.66 19.83 22.84
CA GLY A 12 33.12 18.65 23.59
C GLY A 12 32.09 18.00 24.52
N VAL A 13 30.89 18.59 24.68
CA VAL A 13 29.81 18.05 25.53
C VAL A 13 28.60 17.58 24.71
N GLY A 14 28.21 18.35 23.67
CA GLY A 14 27.09 18.00 22.81
C GLY A 14 26.15 19.17 22.53
N SER A 15 25.06 18.88 21.80
CA SER A 15 24.04 19.85 21.44
C SER A 15 22.66 19.35 21.88
N VAL A 16 21.87 20.26 22.46
CA VAL A 16 20.48 20.03 22.83
C VAL A 16 19.61 20.89 21.93
N PHE A 17 18.73 20.26 21.17
CA PHE A 17 17.67 20.91 20.41
C PHE A 17 16.39 20.87 21.23
N TRP A 18 15.68 21.97 21.31
CA TRP A 18 14.43 22.07 22.06
C TRP A 18 13.39 22.83 21.26
N PHE A 19 12.13 22.54 21.54
CA PHE A 19 11.00 23.30 21.01
C PHE A 19 9.94 23.45 22.10
N GLU A 20 9.23 24.55 22.03
CA GLU A 20 8.08 24.85 22.87
C GLU A 20 6.85 24.97 21.97
N LEU A 21 5.76 24.33 22.38
CA LEU A 21 4.47 24.47 21.75
C LEU A 21 3.49 25.11 22.73
N ASN A 22 2.72 26.09 22.27
CA ASN A 22 1.65 26.60 23.08
C ASN A 22 0.61 25.51 23.33
N SER A 23 0.34 25.19 24.60
CA SER A 23 -0.76 24.32 24.96
C SER A 23 -2.06 25.00 24.56
N VAL A 24 -2.80 24.39 23.65
CA VAL A 24 -4.18 24.74 23.38
C VAL A 24 -5.03 23.92 24.35
N ALA A 25 -6.03 24.55 24.98
CA ALA A 25 -7.03 23.80 25.73
C ALA A 25 -7.57 22.68 24.84
N GLU A 26 -7.67 21.47 25.43
CA GLU A 26 -8.25 20.34 24.70
C GLU A 26 -9.52 20.82 24.01
N PRO A 27 -9.65 20.66 22.69
CA PRO A 27 -10.95 20.80 22.07
C PRO A 27 -11.81 19.76 22.79
N HIS A 28 -12.87 20.19 23.43
CA HIS A 28 -13.95 19.29 23.79
C HIS A 28 -14.40 18.64 22.49
N LEU A 29 -13.82 17.50 22.16
CA LEU A 29 -14.39 16.58 21.20
C LEU A 29 -15.72 16.19 21.82
N SER A 30 -16.78 16.92 21.46
CA SER A 30 -18.12 16.40 21.57
C SER A 30 -18.06 15.04 20.91
N MET A 31 -18.16 13.98 21.71
CA MET A 31 -18.37 12.62 21.21
C MET A 31 -19.79 12.56 20.63
N GLU A 32 -20.04 13.34 19.61
CA GLU A 32 -21.14 13.17 18.67
C GLU A 32 -20.55 12.90 17.31
N GLY A 33 -20.19 11.69 17.17
CA GLY A 33 -19.75 11.08 15.95
C GLY A 33 -19.25 9.70 16.34
N ASN A 34 -20.18 8.76 16.51
CA ASN A 34 -19.89 7.37 16.31
C ASN A 34 -19.15 7.25 14.97
N GLU A 35 -17.83 7.38 14.98
CA GLU A 35 -17.02 6.59 14.07
C GLU A 35 -17.14 5.13 14.57
N THR A 36 -18.37 4.64 14.63
CA THR A 36 -18.62 3.29 14.26
C THR A 36 -17.81 3.13 12.99
N THR A 37 -16.77 2.34 13.03
CA THR A 37 -16.07 1.80 11.88
C THR A 37 -17.17 1.13 11.04
N ALA A 38 -17.96 1.93 10.33
CA ALA A 38 -18.82 1.45 9.29
C ALA A 38 -17.86 0.79 8.34
N LEU A 39 -17.80 -0.54 8.40
CA LEU A 39 -17.22 -1.37 7.38
C LEU A 39 -17.67 -0.73 6.08
N VAL A 40 -16.77 -0.06 5.38
CA VAL A 40 -17.05 0.40 4.03
C VAL A 40 -17.25 -0.88 3.25
N GLN A 41 -18.50 -1.33 3.20
CA GLN A 41 -18.89 -2.47 2.38
C GLN A 41 -18.72 -2.01 0.94
N LEU A 42 -17.53 -2.21 0.42
CA LEU A 42 -17.24 -1.98 -0.98
C LEU A 42 -18.01 -3.06 -1.76
N PRO A 43 -18.90 -2.67 -2.69
CA PRO A 43 -19.84 -3.60 -3.36
C PRO A 43 -19.16 -4.76 -4.09
N VAL A 44 -17.94 -4.57 -4.56
CA VAL A 44 -17.21 -5.56 -5.38
C VAL A 44 -16.70 -6.74 -4.56
N LEU A 45 -16.37 -6.54 -3.28
CA LEU A 45 -15.94 -7.63 -2.40
C LEU A 45 -17.09 -8.52 -1.92
N SER A 46 -18.33 -8.20 -2.31
CA SER A 46 -19.54 -9.01 -2.03
C SER A 46 -19.74 -10.14 -3.04
N GLY A 47 -18.86 -10.29 -4.04
CA GLY A 47 -18.93 -11.37 -5.03
C GLY A 47 -18.61 -12.74 -4.44
N ALA A 48 -19.24 -13.79 -4.96
CA ALA A 48 -19.06 -15.18 -4.56
C ALA A 48 -17.70 -15.79 -4.98
N GLN A 49 -16.90 -15.07 -5.76
CA GLN A 49 -15.60 -15.56 -6.26
C GLN A 49 -14.47 -15.20 -5.28
N PRO A 50 -13.63 -16.17 -4.92
CA PRO A 50 -12.43 -15.91 -4.13
C PRO A 50 -11.43 -15.10 -4.96
N HIS A 51 -10.87 -14.06 -4.34
CA HIS A 51 -9.80 -13.26 -4.91
C HIS A 51 -8.49 -13.52 -4.17
N SER A 52 -7.35 -13.24 -4.81
CA SER A 52 -6.04 -13.32 -4.19
C SER A 52 -5.27 -12.01 -4.38
N LEU A 53 -4.73 -11.51 -3.28
CA LEU A 53 -3.84 -10.37 -3.20
C LEU A 53 -2.44 -10.85 -2.84
N LEU A 54 -1.44 -10.56 -3.66
CA LEU A 54 -0.04 -10.68 -3.27
C LEU A 54 0.43 -9.32 -2.74
N TYR A 55 0.89 -9.30 -1.49
CA TYR A 55 1.49 -8.13 -0.85
C TYR A 55 2.98 -8.36 -0.64
N VAL A 56 3.82 -7.47 -1.20
CA VAL A 56 5.28 -7.54 -1.14
C VAL A 56 5.79 -6.37 -0.31
N GLU A 57 6.28 -6.65 0.89
CA GLU A 57 6.69 -5.65 1.89
C GLU A 57 7.71 -6.30 2.84
N ASP A 58 8.84 -5.64 3.08
CA ASP A 58 9.89 -6.12 3.98
C ASP A 58 9.67 -5.72 5.45
N ASN A 59 8.87 -4.68 5.70
CA ASN A 59 8.58 -4.21 7.04
C ASN A 59 7.48 -5.05 7.70
N PRO A 60 7.78 -5.79 8.79
CA PRO A 60 6.81 -6.68 9.44
C PRO A 60 5.62 -5.93 10.05
N THR A 61 5.78 -4.65 10.42
CA THR A 61 4.68 -3.84 10.96
C THR A 61 3.66 -3.51 9.87
N ASN A 62 4.12 -3.16 8.67
CA ASN A 62 3.25 -2.90 7.53
C ASN A 62 2.59 -4.20 7.04
N MET A 63 3.33 -5.31 7.04
CA MET A 63 2.78 -6.63 6.71
C MET A 63 1.63 -6.98 7.64
N LYS A 64 1.85 -6.87 8.97
CA LYS A 64 0.83 -7.15 9.96
C LYS A 64 -0.40 -6.26 9.84
N LEU A 65 -0.21 -4.98 9.52
CA LEU A 65 -1.32 -4.06 9.27
C LEU A 65 -2.20 -4.55 8.12
N VAL A 66 -1.59 -4.96 7.00
CA VAL A 66 -2.33 -5.44 5.84
C VAL A 66 -3.00 -6.80 6.13
N GLU A 67 -2.34 -7.69 6.87
CA GLU A 67 -2.95 -8.93 7.37
C GLU A 67 -4.22 -8.64 8.18
N GLU A 68 -4.17 -7.68 9.10
CA GLU A 68 -5.33 -7.28 9.92
C GLU A 68 -6.46 -6.65 9.07
N ILE A 69 -6.12 -5.86 8.06
CA ILE A 69 -7.10 -5.30 7.13
C ILE A 69 -7.80 -6.43 6.36
N ILE A 70 -7.01 -7.30 5.72
CA ILE A 70 -7.54 -8.35 4.84
C ILE A 70 -8.26 -9.45 5.60
N SER A 71 -7.89 -9.74 6.85
CA SER A 71 -8.60 -10.74 7.68
C SER A 71 -10.10 -10.46 7.85
N ARG A 72 -10.54 -9.22 7.65
CA ARG A 72 -11.94 -8.82 7.70
C ARG A 72 -12.72 -9.14 6.41
N TYR A 73 -12.01 -9.59 5.37
CA TYR A 73 -12.56 -9.87 4.05
C TYR A 73 -12.30 -11.33 3.66
N PRO A 74 -13.18 -12.29 4.09
CA PRO A 74 -12.94 -13.72 3.94
C PRO A 74 -12.85 -14.18 2.47
N ASN A 75 -13.32 -13.36 1.54
CA ASN A 75 -13.23 -13.64 0.10
C ASN A 75 -11.88 -13.27 -0.51
N ILE A 76 -10.94 -12.71 0.27
CA ILE A 76 -9.62 -12.33 -0.21
C ILE A 76 -8.56 -13.19 0.48
N GLN A 77 -7.86 -13.98 -0.30
CA GLN A 77 -6.67 -14.70 0.14
C GLN A 77 -5.47 -13.77 0.07
N LEU A 78 -4.80 -13.53 1.19
CA LEU A 78 -3.54 -12.80 1.22
C LEU A 78 -2.37 -13.77 0.99
N LEU A 79 -1.53 -13.43 0.01
CA LEU A 79 -0.22 -14.02 -0.22
C LEU A 79 0.82 -12.98 0.18
N ALA A 80 1.85 -13.35 0.92
CA ALA A 80 2.85 -12.44 1.45
C ALA A 80 4.25 -12.78 0.93
N ALA A 81 5.02 -11.75 0.60
CA ALA A 81 6.43 -11.85 0.26
C ALA A 81 7.22 -10.73 0.96
N VAL A 82 8.43 -11.01 1.41
CA VAL A 82 9.27 -10.05 2.13
C VAL A 82 10.33 -9.36 1.26
N ASN A 83 10.42 -9.72 0.00
CA ASN A 83 11.31 -9.12 -0.98
C ASN A 83 10.78 -9.31 -2.41
N GLY A 84 11.37 -8.58 -3.37
CA GLY A 84 10.90 -8.61 -4.76
C GLY A 84 11.08 -9.97 -5.45
N TYR A 85 12.14 -10.72 -5.14
CA TYR A 85 12.38 -12.04 -5.76
C TYR A 85 11.32 -13.05 -5.36
N ASP A 86 11.00 -13.14 -4.06
CA ASP A 86 9.92 -14.01 -3.56
C ASP A 86 8.57 -13.57 -4.14
N GLY A 87 8.34 -12.24 -4.25
CA GLY A 87 7.14 -11.69 -4.87
C GLY A 87 6.97 -12.14 -6.33
N ILE A 88 8.03 -12.12 -7.13
CA ILE A 88 8.01 -12.58 -8.52
C ILE A 88 7.70 -14.09 -8.59
N GLU A 89 8.33 -14.89 -7.74
CA GLU A 89 8.11 -16.34 -7.74
C GLU A 89 6.68 -16.70 -7.34
N ILE A 90 6.15 -16.06 -6.29
CA ILE A 90 4.76 -16.25 -5.88
C ILE A 90 3.79 -15.76 -6.97
N ALA A 91 4.06 -14.62 -7.59
CA ALA A 91 3.24 -14.12 -8.69
C ALA A 91 3.18 -15.11 -9.86
N ARG A 92 4.30 -15.75 -10.18
CA ARG A 92 4.41 -16.73 -11.27
C ARG A 92 3.68 -18.03 -10.97
N THR A 93 3.78 -18.53 -9.74
CA THR A 93 3.24 -19.84 -9.35
C THR A 93 1.76 -19.77 -8.95
N SER A 94 1.39 -18.73 -8.20
CA SER A 94 0.04 -18.59 -7.64
C SER A 94 -0.91 -17.74 -8.47
N GLN A 95 -0.39 -16.95 -9.45
CA GLN A 95 -1.18 -16.10 -10.36
C GLN A 95 -2.22 -15.24 -9.60
N PRO A 96 -1.81 -14.36 -8.66
CA PRO A 96 -2.74 -13.56 -7.89
C PRO A 96 -3.55 -12.61 -8.79
N ASN A 97 -4.75 -12.25 -8.33
CA ASN A 97 -5.60 -11.30 -9.04
C ASN A 97 -5.02 -9.87 -9.04
N VAL A 98 -4.32 -9.49 -7.94
CA VAL A 98 -3.70 -8.18 -7.75
C VAL A 98 -2.36 -8.36 -7.03
N ILE A 99 -1.40 -7.52 -7.38
CA ILE A 99 -0.11 -7.40 -6.66
C ILE A 99 -0.03 -5.99 -6.07
N MET A 100 0.29 -5.89 -4.78
CA MET A 100 0.71 -4.64 -4.14
C MET A 100 2.16 -4.77 -3.72
N VAL A 101 3.00 -3.80 -4.07
CA VAL A 101 4.45 -3.87 -3.87
C VAL A 101 4.98 -2.57 -3.27
N ASP A 102 5.76 -2.67 -2.20
CA ASP A 102 6.57 -1.53 -1.74
C ASP A 102 7.63 -1.18 -2.78
N ILE A 103 7.79 0.11 -3.06
CA ILE A 103 8.86 0.59 -3.95
C ILE A 103 10.23 0.37 -3.33
N ASN A 104 10.37 0.54 -2.01
CA ASN A 104 11.62 0.53 -1.29
C ASN A 104 11.96 -0.86 -0.71
N LEU A 105 11.96 -1.89 -1.53
CA LEU A 105 12.33 -3.24 -1.12
C LEU A 105 13.85 -3.42 -1.08
N PRO A 106 14.37 -4.29 -0.20
CA PRO A 106 15.77 -4.69 -0.22
C PRO A 106 16.08 -5.62 -1.41
N GLY A 107 17.27 -5.49 -1.96
CA GLY A 107 17.74 -6.27 -3.11
C GLY A 107 17.28 -5.63 -4.42
N ILE A 108 16.12 -6.04 -4.93
CA ILE A 108 15.50 -5.39 -6.10
C ILE A 108 14.34 -4.51 -5.64
N SER A 109 14.26 -3.32 -6.19
CA SER A 109 13.18 -2.37 -5.90
C SER A 109 11.81 -2.86 -6.42
N GLY A 110 10.74 -2.26 -5.92
CA GLY A 110 9.39 -2.55 -6.43
C GLY A 110 9.22 -2.21 -7.91
N LEU A 111 9.93 -1.20 -8.43
CA LEU A 111 9.91 -0.88 -9.86
C LEU A 111 10.66 -1.92 -10.71
N GLU A 112 11.83 -2.39 -10.26
CA GLU A 112 12.54 -3.49 -10.93
C GLU A 112 11.70 -4.78 -10.88
N THR A 113 11.05 -5.06 -9.75
CA THR A 113 10.07 -6.16 -9.61
C THR A 113 8.96 -6.03 -10.67
N LEU A 114 8.38 -4.85 -10.83
CA LEU A 114 7.36 -4.57 -11.85
C LEU A 114 7.89 -4.85 -13.26
N GLU A 115 9.09 -4.39 -13.59
CA GLU A 115 9.68 -4.61 -14.92
C GLU A 115 9.81 -6.10 -15.24
N ILE A 116 10.26 -6.92 -14.27
CA ILE A 116 10.38 -8.36 -14.43
C ILE A 116 9.00 -8.99 -14.63
N LEU A 117 8.00 -8.60 -13.84
CA LEU A 117 6.63 -9.08 -13.97
C LEU A 117 6.03 -8.73 -15.35
N ARG A 118 6.33 -7.53 -15.89
CA ARG A 118 5.83 -7.08 -17.21
C ARG A 118 6.47 -7.82 -18.39
N LYS A 119 7.73 -8.25 -18.24
CA LYS A 119 8.45 -9.04 -19.26
C LYS A 119 7.98 -10.50 -19.33
N ASN A 120 7.35 -11.01 -18.30
CA ASN A 120 6.87 -12.38 -18.25
C ASN A 120 5.38 -12.47 -18.69
N PRO A 121 5.05 -13.17 -19.81
CA PRO A 121 3.67 -13.27 -20.29
C PRO A 121 2.68 -13.83 -19.25
N ALA A 122 3.15 -14.68 -18.33
CA ALA A 122 2.32 -15.26 -17.29
C ALA A 122 1.89 -14.24 -16.23
N THR A 123 2.66 -13.19 -15.98
CA THR A 123 2.39 -12.19 -14.93
C THR A 123 2.11 -10.79 -15.48
N ALA A 124 2.44 -10.52 -16.74
CA ALA A 124 2.31 -9.20 -17.37
C ALA A 124 0.88 -8.62 -17.35
N HIS A 125 -0.13 -9.49 -17.21
CA HIS A 125 -1.53 -9.09 -17.19
C HIS A 125 -2.04 -8.67 -15.81
N ILE A 126 -1.33 -9.05 -14.73
CA ILE A 126 -1.75 -8.81 -13.36
C ILE A 126 -1.60 -7.31 -13.03
N PRO A 127 -2.64 -6.64 -12.51
CA PRO A 127 -2.52 -5.27 -12.07
C PRO A 127 -1.58 -5.17 -10.87
N VAL A 128 -0.62 -4.23 -10.93
CA VAL A 128 0.37 -3.97 -9.88
C VAL A 128 0.14 -2.57 -9.33
N ILE A 129 -0.05 -2.47 -8.02
CA ILE A 129 -0.18 -1.23 -7.27
C ILE A 129 1.12 -1.02 -6.50
N ALA A 130 1.73 0.15 -6.66
CA ALA A 130 2.89 0.53 -5.87
C ALA A 130 2.47 1.19 -4.55
N ILE A 131 3.22 0.91 -3.49
CA ILE A 131 3.09 1.58 -2.19
C ILE A 131 4.44 2.22 -1.86
N SER A 132 4.47 3.52 -1.49
CA SER A 132 5.72 4.22 -1.23
C SER A 132 5.58 5.31 -0.18
N ALA A 133 6.64 5.54 0.58
CA ALA A 133 6.74 6.68 1.50
C ALA A 133 6.92 8.02 0.76
N ASN A 134 7.38 7.97 -0.48
CA ASN A 134 7.69 9.17 -1.27
C ASN A 134 6.85 9.17 -2.56
N ALA A 135 5.96 10.15 -2.70
CA ALA A 135 5.05 10.26 -3.83
C ALA A 135 5.29 11.58 -4.56
N LEU A 136 6.52 11.77 -5.04
CA LEU A 136 6.77 12.91 -5.92
C LEU A 136 5.98 12.72 -7.23
N PRO A 137 5.38 13.78 -7.79
CA PRO A 137 4.60 13.68 -9.03
C PRO A 137 5.36 13.00 -10.17
N LEU A 138 6.67 13.22 -10.24
CA LEU A 138 7.54 12.61 -11.25
C LEU A 138 7.66 11.09 -11.04
N ASP A 139 7.80 10.62 -9.79
CA ASP A 139 7.93 9.19 -9.48
C ASP A 139 6.64 8.44 -9.80
N ILE A 140 5.49 9.07 -9.51
CA ILE A 140 4.17 8.53 -9.86
C ILE A 140 4.04 8.41 -11.38
N GLU A 141 4.39 9.47 -12.12
CA GLU A 141 4.29 9.49 -13.58
C GLU A 141 5.20 8.42 -14.22
N LEU A 142 6.43 8.29 -13.74
CA LEU A 142 7.38 7.27 -14.20
C LEU A 142 6.87 5.86 -13.91
N GLY A 143 6.34 5.63 -12.71
CA GLY A 143 5.75 4.35 -12.33
C GLY A 143 4.55 3.95 -13.19
N LEU A 144 3.64 4.89 -13.46
CA LEU A 144 2.49 4.65 -14.34
C LEU A 144 2.93 4.37 -15.79
N LYS A 145 3.93 5.09 -16.31
CA LYS A 145 4.54 4.82 -17.61
C LYS A 145 5.22 3.45 -17.67
N ALA A 146 5.81 3.00 -16.56
CA ALA A 146 6.40 1.66 -16.43
C ALA A 146 5.35 0.55 -16.35
N GLY A 147 4.07 0.89 -16.23
CA GLY A 147 2.95 -0.05 -16.22
C GLY A 147 2.35 -0.34 -14.85
N LEU A 148 2.59 0.51 -13.83
CA LEU A 148 1.79 0.45 -12.61
C LEU A 148 0.32 0.70 -12.92
N PHE A 149 -0.54 0.00 -12.20
CA PHE A 149 -1.98 0.23 -12.25
C PHE A 149 -2.38 1.46 -11.43
N LEU A 150 -1.87 1.54 -10.20
CA LEU A 150 -2.08 2.65 -9.27
C LEU A 150 -0.85 2.84 -8.38
N TYR A 151 -0.84 3.97 -7.69
CA TYR A 151 0.17 4.36 -6.72
C TYR A 151 -0.49 4.78 -5.42
N ILE A 152 -0.07 4.24 -4.28
CA ILE A 152 -0.56 4.58 -2.93
C ILE A 152 0.60 5.14 -2.11
N THR A 153 0.33 6.16 -1.30
CA THR A 153 1.31 6.75 -0.40
C THR A 153 1.24 6.16 1.00
N LYS A 154 2.41 5.94 1.63
CA LYS A 154 2.47 5.65 3.08
C LYS A 154 2.30 6.96 3.88
N PRO A 155 1.66 6.95 5.05
CA PRO A 155 1.14 5.77 5.75
C PRO A 155 -0.12 5.20 5.09
N ILE A 156 -0.25 3.87 5.11
CA ILE A 156 -1.39 3.16 4.52
C ILE A 156 -2.67 3.56 5.26
N LYS A 157 -3.59 4.20 4.54
CA LYS A 157 -4.94 4.48 5.02
C LYS A 157 -5.88 3.39 4.53
N VAL A 158 -6.59 2.76 5.45
CA VAL A 158 -7.45 1.60 5.15
C VAL A 158 -8.40 1.88 3.99
N LYS A 159 -9.03 3.06 3.98
CA LYS A 159 -9.96 3.44 2.92
C LYS A 159 -9.28 3.49 1.54
N GLU A 160 -8.17 4.22 1.42
CA GLU A 160 -7.42 4.36 0.16
C GLU A 160 -6.88 3.00 -0.33
N PHE A 161 -6.40 2.17 0.60
CA PHE A 161 -5.91 0.82 0.30
C PHE A 161 -7.03 -0.05 -0.27
N MET A 162 -8.20 -0.08 0.37
CA MET A 162 -9.33 -0.89 -0.07
C MET A 162 -9.96 -0.39 -1.37
N GLU A 163 -10.03 0.92 -1.58
CA GLU A 163 -10.49 1.51 -2.85
C GLU A 163 -9.57 1.10 -4.01
N ALA A 164 -8.26 1.20 -3.83
CA ALA A 164 -7.29 0.81 -4.84
C ALA A 164 -7.32 -0.70 -5.14
N LEU A 165 -7.43 -1.54 -4.10
CA LEU A 165 -7.58 -2.98 -4.25
C LEU A 165 -8.83 -3.31 -5.05
N ASN A 166 -9.94 -2.68 -4.72
CA ASN A 166 -11.23 -2.88 -5.38
C ASN A 166 -11.16 -2.52 -6.89
N MET A 167 -10.61 -1.36 -7.20
CA MET A 167 -10.40 -0.92 -8.59
C MET A 167 -9.55 -1.92 -9.39
N ALA A 168 -8.49 -2.45 -8.76
CA ALA A 168 -7.61 -3.42 -9.42
C ALA A 168 -8.29 -4.79 -9.62
N LEU A 169 -9.10 -5.25 -8.66
CA LEU A 169 -9.89 -6.47 -8.80
C LEU A 169 -10.90 -6.36 -9.92
N GLU A 170 -11.67 -5.27 -9.99
CA GLU A 170 -12.59 -5.02 -11.10
C GLU A 170 -11.89 -5.00 -12.48
N PHE A 171 -10.69 -4.39 -12.52
CA PHE A 171 -9.91 -4.37 -13.75
C PHE A 171 -9.48 -5.78 -14.16
N ALA A 172 -9.01 -6.59 -13.22
CA ALA A 172 -8.60 -7.97 -13.46
C ALA A 172 -9.76 -8.83 -14.00
N GLU A 173 -10.95 -8.71 -13.39
CA GLU A 173 -12.16 -9.42 -13.84
C GLU A 173 -12.59 -9.03 -15.24
N LYS A 174 -12.67 -7.73 -15.54
CA LYS A 174 -13.04 -7.22 -16.87
C LYS A 174 -12.09 -7.72 -17.97
N LYS A 175 -10.79 -7.87 -17.63
CA LYS A 175 -9.77 -8.37 -18.55
C LYS A 175 -9.90 -9.88 -18.79
N LEU A 176 -10.29 -10.63 -17.76
CA LEU A 176 -10.54 -12.07 -17.87
C LEU A 176 -11.74 -12.37 -18.79
N VAL A 177 -12.84 -11.64 -18.62
CA VAL A 177 -14.06 -11.79 -19.46
C VAL A 177 -13.77 -11.50 -20.93
N ARG A 178 -12.93 -10.48 -21.23
CA ARG A 178 -12.54 -10.14 -22.61
C ARG A 178 -11.63 -11.17 -23.28
N LYS A 179 -10.97 -12.04 -22.54
CA LYS A 179 -10.15 -13.14 -23.08
C LYS A 179 -10.96 -14.40 -23.43
N LEU A 180 -12.16 -14.52 -22.88
CA LEU A 180 -13.05 -15.68 -23.05
C LEU A 180 -14.09 -15.49 -24.18
N ASN A 181 -14.22 -14.26 -24.69
CA ASN A 181 -15.06 -13.90 -25.85
C ASN A 181 -14.17 -13.55 -27.05
#